data_c21f556227ac50dc40f4bd4b11deed0d
#
_entry.id   c21f556227ac50dc40f4bd4b11deed0d
#
_cell.length_a   1.000
_cell.length_b   1.000
_cell.length_c   1.000
_cell.angle_alpha   90.00
_cell.angle_beta   90.00
_cell.angle_gamma   90.00
#
_symmetry.space_group_name_H-M   'P 1'
#
loop_
_entity.id
_entity.type
_entity.pdbx_description
1 polymer ?
#
loop_
_entity_poly.entity_id
_entity_poly.type
_entity_poly.pdbx_seq_one_letter_code
_entity_poly.pdbx_strand_id
1 'polypeptide(L)'
;SDLILKIDAEEYLITLVEDKTLNKDVIENLSNEYEIEILSGDKPEKVKKIGEDLQIDVALGNQSPEEKLEYIKNKQKDKTVGFIGDGINDSPALEQANVSLTFAQSTQIAQSVSDIIIFRGGFEKLNSIFKISKNANRRISENLFLAFIYNIIMIPIAVTGNIVPSMAALAMALSSLSV
;
A
#
# COMPACT_ATOMS: atom_id res chain seq x y z
N SER A 1 -9.90 -7.43 13.43
CA SER A 1 -8.52 -7.12 13.90
C SER A 1 -7.78 -6.41 12.78
N ASP A 2 -7.08 -5.35 13.10
CA ASP A 2 -6.51 -4.39 12.15
C ASP A 2 -4.98 -4.38 12.25
N LEU A 3 -4.24 -4.31 11.12
CA LEU A 3 -2.76 -4.35 11.06
C LEU A 3 -2.16 -3.09 10.43
N ILE A 4 -0.99 -2.62 10.90
CA ILE A 4 -0.21 -1.51 10.31
C ILE A 4 1.03 -2.03 9.59
N LEU A 5 1.34 -1.51 8.42
CA LEU A 5 2.46 -1.87 7.55
C LEU A 5 3.39 -0.69 7.25
N LYS A 6 4.73 -0.89 7.22
CA LYS A 6 5.73 0.13 6.90
C LYS A 6 6.54 -0.21 5.64
N ILE A 7 6.69 0.72 4.68
CA ILE A 7 7.50 0.60 3.46
C ILE A 7 8.50 1.77 3.38
N ASP A 8 9.81 1.52 3.30
CA ASP A 8 10.88 2.52 3.02
C ASP A 8 10.72 3.86 3.76
N ALA A 9 10.49 3.85 5.08
CA ALA A 9 10.10 4.98 5.90
C ALA A 9 8.60 5.38 5.79
N GLU A 10 7.80 4.67 5.02
CA GLU A 10 6.35 4.79 4.96
C GLU A 10 5.69 3.61 5.69
N GLU A 11 4.70 3.88 6.54
CA GLU A 11 3.98 2.88 7.35
C GLU A 11 2.55 2.70 6.86
N TYR A 12 2.07 1.44 6.81
CA TYR A 12 0.72 1.07 6.37
C TYR A 12 0.00 0.26 7.44
N LEU A 13 -1.24 0.61 7.75
CA LEU A 13 -2.08 -0.06 8.73
C LEU A 13 -2.99 -1.10 8.08
N ILE A 14 -3.02 -2.31 8.61
CA ILE A 14 -3.87 -3.41 8.11
C ILE A 14 -4.81 -3.90 9.19
N THR A 15 -6.13 -3.87 8.95
CA THR A 15 -7.13 -4.44 9.83
C THR A 15 -7.45 -5.88 9.46
N LEU A 16 -7.34 -6.79 10.41
CA LEU A 16 -7.67 -8.21 10.24
C LEU A 16 -9.07 -8.53 10.75
N VAL A 17 -9.91 -9.03 9.86
CA VAL A 17 -11.18 -9.66 10.21
C VAL A 17 -10.97 -11.08 10.70
N GLU A 18 -11.87 -11.54 11.58
CA GLU A 18 -11.92 -12.91 12.08
C GLU A 18 -12.21 -13.93 10.97
N ASP A 19 -11.26 -14.18 10.07
CA ASP A 19 -11.28 -15.41 9.29
C ASP A 19 -10.11 -16.29 9.75
N LYS A 20 -10.39 -17.57 10.00
CA LYS A 20 -9.46 -18.56 10.55
C LYS A 20 -8.25 -18.89 9.66
N THR A 21 -8.04 -18.09 8.62
CA THR A 21 -7.00 -18.27 7.60
C THR A 21 -6.04 -17.08 7.54
N LEU A 22 -5.68 -16.50 8.69
CA LEU A 22 -4.50 -15.66 8.77
C LEU A 22 -3.28 -16.51 8.42
N ASN A 23 -2.84 -16.41 7.18
CA ASN A 23 -1.62 -17.03 6.75
C ASN A 23 -0.44 -16.38 7.47
N LYS A 24 0.07 -17.04 8.51
CA LYS A 24 1.25 -16.57 9.27
C LYS A 24 2.39 -16.23 8.32
N ASP A 25 2.57 -17.03 7.26
CA ASP A 25 3.56 -16.80 6.22
C ASP A 25 3.40 -15.46 5.49
N VAL A 26 2.16 -14.97 5.31
CA VAL A 26 1.91 -13.66 4.69
C VAL A 26 2.35 -12.55 5.62
N ILE A 27 1.98 -12.64 6.90
CA ILE A 27 2.37 -11.65 7.92
C ILE A 27 3.89 -11.62 8.09
N GLU A 28 4.53 -12.78 8.18
CA GLU A 28 5.99 -12.90 8.29
C GLU A 28 6.71 -12.28 7.07
N ASN A 29 6.22 -12.53 5.87
CA ASN A 29 6.77 -11.92 4.66
C ASN A 29 6.60 -10.39 4.66
N LEU A 30 5.45 -9.90 5.08
CA LEU A 30 5.16 -8.48 5.10
C LEU A 30 5.93 -7.76 6.23
N SER A 31 6.08 -8.36 7.40
CA SER A 31 6.82 -7.77 8.53
C SER A 31 8.33 -7.58 8.27
N ASN A 32 8.89 -8.24 7.25
CA ASN A 32 10.26 -7.97 6.82
C ASN A 32 10.44 -6.60 6.13
N GLU A 33 9.37 -6.05 5.56
CA GLU A 33 9.41 -4.79 4.81
C GLU A 33 8.56 -3.68 5.45
N TYR A 34 7.59 -4.06 6.31
CA TYR A 34 6.56 -3.16 6.84
C TYR A 34 6.43 -3.32 8.35
N GLU A 35 6.12 -2.25 9.04
CA GLU A 35 5.68 -2.31 10.43
C GLU A 35 4.19 -2.69 10.46
N ILE A 36 3.86 -3.79 11.14
CA ILE A 36 2.50 -4.34 11.18
C ILE A 36 1.94 -4.17 12.58
N GLU A 37 0.74 -3.62 12.68
CA GLU A 37 0.04 -3.42 13.94
C GLU A 37 -1.41 -3.93 13.85
N ILE A 38 -1.98 -4.32 14.99
CA ILE A 38 -3.36 -4.77 15.08
C ILE A 38 -4.19 -3.78 15.87
N LEU A 39 -5.26 -3.24 15.25
CA LEU A 39 -6.29 -2.45 15.93
C LEU A 39 -7.61 -3.19 15.85
N SER A 40 -8.21 -3.55 17.00
CA SER A 40 -9.42 -4.35 17.04
C SER A 40 -10.40 -3.84 18.09
N GLY A 41 -11.70 -3.93 17.80
CA GLY A 41 -12.75 -3.73 18.78
C GLY A 41 -12.91 -4.90 19.77
N ASP A 42 -12.24 -6.02 19.53
CA ASP A 42 -12.29 -7.20 20.39
C ASP A 42 -11.59 -6.97 21.75
N LYS A 43 -11.83 -7.92 22.67
CA LYS A 43 -11.22 -7.88 24.01
C LYS A 43 -9.71 -7.86 23.93
N PRO A 44 -9.03 -7.02 24.75
CA PRO A 44 -7.57 -6.88 24.70
C PRO A 44 -6.80 -8.18 24.84
N GLU A 45 -7.26 -9.11 25.69
CA GLU A 45 -6.61 -10.40 25.90
C GLU A 45 -6.62 -11.27 24.63
N LYS A 46 -7.74 -11.23 23.88
CA LYS A 46 -7.87 -11.95 22.61
C LYS A 46 -6.93 -11.36 21.55
N VAL A 47 -6.92 -10.04 21.44
CA VAL A 47 -6.10 -9.31 20.46
C VAL A 47 -4.61 -9.47 20.75
N LYS A 48 -4.23 -9.39 22.02
CA LYS A 48 -2.85 -9.62 22.47
C LYS A 48 -2.37 -11.03 22.11
N LYS A 49 -3.20 -12.06 22.36
CA LYS A 49 -2.86 -13.43 21.98
C LYS A 49 -2.65 -13.58 20.47
N ILE A 50 -3.50 -12.95 19.66
CA ILE A 50 -3.32 -12.94 18.20
C ILE A 50 -1.99 -12.26 17.81
N GLY A 51 -1.65 -11.14 18.44
CA GLY A 51 -0.37 -10.45 18.23
C GLY A 51 0.82 -11.35 18.57
N GLU A 52 0.78 -12.03 19.72
CA GLU A 52 1.82 -12.99 20.14
C GLU A 52 1.94 -14.14 19.14
N ASP A 53 0.83 -14.75 18.71
CA ASP A 53 0.81 -15.85 17.75
C ASP A 53 1.36 -15.46 16.36
N LEU A 54 1.18 -14.18 15.97
CA LEU A 54 1.63 -13.61 14.70
C LEU A 54 2.98 -12.87 14.81
N GLN A 55 3.55 -12.76 16.01
CA GLN A 55 4.78 -12.01 16.29
C GLN A 55 4.66 -10.52 15.94
N ILE A 56 3.51 -9.92 16.24
CA ILE A 56 3.21 -8.50 16.05
C ILE A 56 3.33 -7.79 17.42
N ASP A 57 4.22 -6.81 17.49
CA ASP A 57 4.54 -6.11 18.75
C ASP A 57 3.40 -5.23 19.25
N VAL A 58 2.68 -4.57 18.33
CA VAL A 58 1.59 -3.68 18.67
C VAL A 58 0.25 -4.32 18.30
N ALA A 59 -0.49 -4.72 19.32
CA ALA A 59 -1.81 -5.32 19.17
C ALA A 59 -2.79 -4.71 20.19
N LEU A 60 -3.61 -3.77 19.73
CA LEU A 60 -4.52 -2.97 20.54
C LEU A 60 -5.95 -3.48 20.40
N GLY A 61 -6.51 -3.95 21.51
CA GLY A 61 -7.91 -4.35 21.62
C GLY A 61 -8.82 -3.25 22.17
N ASN A 62 -10.13 -3.51 22.17
CA ASN A 62 -11.17 -2.60 22.65
C ASN A 62 -11.14 -1.21 22.00
N GLN A 63 -10.75 -1.14 20.71
CA GLN A 63 -10.68 0.11 19.97
C GLN A 63 -12.03 0.45 19.34
N SER A 64 -12.57 1.62 19.69
CA SER A 64 -13.74 2.17 19.02
C SER A 64 -13.39 2.67 17.60
N PRO A 65 -14.37 2.90 16.71
CA PRO A 65 -14.14 3.50 15.40
C PRO A 65 -13.39 4.85 15.47
N GLU A 66 -13.73 5.67 16.47
CA GLU A 66 -13.11 6.97 16.70
C GLU A 66 -11.66 6.84 17.17
N GLU A 67 -11.37 5.89 18.04
CA GLU A 67 -10.01 5.62 18.52
C GLU A 67 -9.13 5.08 17.41
N LYS A 68 -9.64 4.21 16.54
CA LYS A 68 -8.93 3.74 15.33
C LYS A 68 -8.61 4.91 14.39
N LEU A 69 -9.59 5.77 14.12
CA LEU A 69 -9.42 6.96 13.30
C LEU A 69 -8.34 7.89 13.87
N GLU A 70 -8.39 8.16 15.18
CA GLU A 70 -7.40 9.02 15.83
C GLU A 70 -6.01 8.38 15.81
N TYR A 71 -5.93 7.09 16.00
CA TYR A 71 -4.66 6.34 15.91
C TYR A 71 -4.01 6.51 14.53
N ILE A 72 -4.79 6.31 13.46
CA ILE A 72 -4.31 6.49 12.08
C ILE A 72 -3.84 7.93 11.86
N LYS A 73 -4.64 8.94 12.24
CA LYS A 73 -4.26 10.36 12.12
C LYS A 73 -2.95 10.68 12.84
N ASN A 74 -2.74 10.09 14.00
CA ASN A 74 -1.50 10.29 14.76
C ASN A 74 -0.30 9.64 14.06
N LYS A 75 -0.45 8.43 13.53
CA LYS A 75 0.60 7.75 12.78
C LYS A 75 0.94 8.46 11.46
N GLN A 76 -0.04 9.03 10.80
CA GLN A 76 0.14 9.79 9.54
C GLN A 76 0.97 11.08 9.68
N LYS A 77 1.26 11.54 10.90
CA LYS A 77 2.15 12.69 11.10
C LYS A 77 3.58 12.40 10.67
N ASP A 78 4.01 11.17 10.81
CA ASP A 78 5.40 10.76 10.58
C ASP A 78 5.54 9.63 9.54
N LYS A 79 4.44 9.01 9.13
CA LYS A 79 4.45 7.75 8.35
C LYS A 79 3.28 7.71 7.35
N THR A 80 3.46 6.99 6.25
CA THR A 80 2.37 6.61 5.36
C THR A 80 1.65 5.38 5.93
N VAL A 81 0.34 5.45 6.07
CA VAL A 81 -0.48 4.42 6.72
C VAL A 81 -1.38 3.72 5.72
N GLY A 82 -1.21 2.41 5.58
CA GLY A 82 -2.18 1.52 4.93
C GLY A 82 -3.10 0.89 5.97
N PHE A 83 -4.38 0.78 5.66
CA PHE A 83 -5.37 0.17 6.54
C PHE A 83 -6.20 -0.89 5.81
N ILE A 84 -6.36 -2.05 6.44
CA ILE A 84 -7.23 -3.12 5.93
C ILE A 84 -8.37 -3.35 6.92
N GLY A 85 -9.58 -3.15 6.45
CA GLY A 85 -10.80 -3.32 7.24
C GLY A 85 -11.94 -3.96 6.43
N ASP A 86 -12.96 -4.47 7.13
CA ASP A 86 -14.09 -5.15 6.49
C ASP A 86 -15.45 -4.68 6.99
N GLY A 87 -15.46 -4.02 8.13
CA GLY A 87 -16.68 -3.64 8.84
C GLY A 87 -17.13 -2.20 8.58
N ILE A 88 -18.42 -1.95 8.90
CA ILE A 88 -18.97 -0.59 8.94
C ILE A 88 -18.18 0.27 9.93
N ASN A 89 -17.76 -0.33 11.04
CA ASN A 89 -17.02 0.34 12.11
C ASN A 89 -15.61 0.78 11.70
N ASP A 90 -15.07 0.20 10.61
CA ASP A 90 -13.76 0.52 10.08
C ASP A 90 -13.80 1.61 8.99
N SER A 91 -15.01 1.97 8.52
CA SER A 91 -15.16 2.93 7.42
C SER A 91 -14.47 4.27 7.67
N PRO A 92 -14.53 4.89 8.87
CA PRO A 92 -13.79 6.13 9.12
C PRO A 92 -12.27 5.95 9.06
N ALA A 93 -11.77 4.79 9.47
CA ALA A 93 -10.36 4.43 9.44
C ALA A 93 -9.89 4.14 8.01
N LEU A 94 -10.70 3.43 7.20
CA LEU A 94 -10.46 3.18 5.78
C LEU A 94 -10.38 4.48 4.99
N GLU A 95 -11.34 5.39 5.18
CA GLU A 95 -11.36 6.69 4.49
C GLU A 95 -10.17 7.59 4.87
N GLN A 96 -9.71 7.50 6.13
CA GLN A 96 -8.60 8.31 6.63
C GLN A 96 -7.24 7.81 6.14
N ALA A 97 -7.07 6.50 5.96
CA ALA A 97 -5.78 5.91 5.61
C ALA A 97 -5.21 6.47 4.29
N ASN A 98 -3.89 6.46 4.11
CA ASN A 98 -3.25 6.87 2.85
C ASN A 98 -3.52 5.85 1.74
N VAL A 99 -3.65 4.57 2.10
CA VAL A 99 -4.10 3.48 1.22
C VAL A 99 -5.00 2.56 2.02
N SER A 100 -6.20 2.34 1.53
CA SER A 100 -7.17 1.46 2.19
C SER A 100 -7.51 0.24 1.34
N LEU A 101 -7.62 -0.91 2.02
CA LEU A 101 -7.96 -2.19 1.39
C LEU A 101 -9.14 -2.83 2.11
N THR A 102 -9.99 -3.49 1.33
CA THR A 102 -11.06 -4.32 1.86
C THR A 102 -11.27 -5.57 1.01
N PHE A 103 -12.10 -6.49 1.49
CA PHE A 103 -12.44 -7.72 0.78
C PHE A 103 -13.85 -7.64 0.18
N ALA A 104 -14.12 -8.40 -0.86
CA ALA A 104 -15.44 -8.43 -1.52
C ALA A 104 -16.57 -8.90 -0.59
N GLN A 105 -16.25 -9.63 0.48
CA GLN A 105 -17.20 -10.05 1.51
C GLN A 105 -17.51 -8.94 2.52
N SER A 106 -16.76 -7.86 2.51
CA SER A 106 -16.94 -6.70 3.39
C SER A 106 -18.24 -5.97 3.09
N THR A 107 -18.65 -5.10 3.99
CA THR A 107 -19.86 -4.30 3.82
C THR A 107 -19.76 -3.37 2.61
N GLN A 108 -20.89 -3.03 1.99
CA GLN A 108 -20.92 -2.09 0.87
C GLN A 108 -20.33 -0.72 1.23
N ILE A 109 -20.48 -0.29 2.48
CA ILE A 109 -19.92 0.96 2.97
C ILE A 109 -18.39 0.88 2.98
N ALA A 110 -17.81 -0.18 3.55
CA ALA A 110 -16.35 -0.39 3.55
C ALA A 110 -15.80 -0.44 2.12
N GLN A 111 -16.49 -1.15 1.20
CA GLN A 111 -16.10 -1.21 -0.20
C GLN A 111 -16.15 0.16 -0.90
N SER A 112 -17.12 1.01 -0.56
CA SER A 112 -17.27 2.33 -1.21
C SER A 112 -16.22 3.36 -0.80
N VAL A 113 -15.59 3.18 0.36
CA VAL A 113 -14.55 4.09 0.89
C VAL A 113 -13.13 3.54 0.75
N SER A 114 -12.98 2.30 0.28
CA SER A 114 -11.67 1.67 0.13
C SER A 114 -11.07 1.91 -1.26
N ASP A 115 -9.75 2.16 -1.32
CA ASP A 115 -9.02 2.33 -2.58
C ASP A 115 -8.88 1.01 -3.35
N ILE A 116 -8.75 -0.11 -2.62
CA ILE A 116 -8.53 -1.43 -3.19
C ILE A 116 -9.54 -2.43 -2.64
N ILE A 117 -10.21 -3.16 -3.53
CA ILE A 117 -11.13 -4.24 -3.18
C ILE A 117 -10.57 -5.57 -3.68
N ILE A 118 -10.36 -6.52 -2.79
CA ILE A 118 -9.89 -7.87 -3.14
C ILE A 118 -11.10 -8.77 -3.40
N PHE A 119 -11.42 -8.99 -4.68
CA PHE A 119 -12.62 -9.74 -5.09
C PHE A 119 -12.51 -11.26 -4.91
N ARG A 120 -11.32 -11.82 -5.04
CA ARG A 120 -11.08 -13.28 -4.92
C ARG A 120 -9.82 -13.56 -4.14
N GLY A 121 -9.93 -14.53 -3.23
CA GLY A 121 -8.88 -14.89 -2.29
C GLY A 121 -8.99 -14.10 -1.00
N GLY A 122 -8.05 -14.31 -0.11
CA GLY A 122 -7.95 -13.69 1.20
C GLY A 122 -6.63 -12.94 1.34
N PHE A 123 -6.09 -12.97 2.55
CA PHE A 123 -4.83 -12.31 2.92
C PHE A 123 -3.63 -12.74 2.08
N GLU A 124 -3.63 -13.95 1.51
CA GLU A 124 -2.56 -14.42 0.63
C GLU A 124 -2.36 -13.55 -0.61
N LYS A 125 -3.38 -12.78 -1.01
CA LYS A 125 -3.30 -11.84 -2.15
C LYS A 125 -2.50 -10.59 -1.84
N LEU A 126 -2.34 -10.23 -0.57
CA LEU A 126 -1.56 -9.07 -0.18
C LEU A 126 -0.14 -9.12 -0.72
N ASN A 127 0.56 -10.25 -0.56
CA ASN A 127 1.89 -10.43 -1.13
C ASN A 127 1.95 -10.12 -2.63
N SER A 128 0.90 -10.52 -3.37
CA SER A 128 0.82 -10.26 -4.81
C SER A 128 0.57 -8.77 -5.10
N ILE A 129 -0.29 -8.12 -4.34
CA ILE A 129 -0.59 -6.68 -4.46
C ILE A 129 0.67 -5.86 -4.23
N PHE A 130 1.39 -6.11 -3.14
CA PHE A 130 2.63 -5.40 -2.83
C PHE A 130 3.72 -5.66 -3.88
N LYS A 131 3.86 -6.90 -4.36
CA LYS A 131 4.79 -7.22 -5.45
C LYS A 131 4.46 -6.49 -6.75
N ILE A 132 3.18 -6.40 -7.10
CA ILE A 132 2.71 -5.64 -8.28
C ILE A 132 3.03 -4.15 -8.10
N SER A 133 2.69 -3.57 -6.95
CA SER A 133 2.97 -2.16 -6.62
C SER A 133 4.46 -1.84 -6.72
N LYS A 134 5.32 -2.68 -6.12
CA LYS A 134 6.78 -2.52 -6.17
C LYS A 134 7.32 -2.60 -7.60
N ASN A 135 6.83 -3.55 -8.40
CA ASN A 135 7.20 -3.68 -9.80
C ASN A 135 6.72 -2.47 -10.63
N ALA A 136 5.50 -2.00 -10.40
CA ALA A 136 4.96 -0.82 -11.09
C ALA A 136 5.79 0.44 -10.76
N ASN A 137 6.10 0.67 -9.48
CA ASN A 137 6.92 1.80 -9.05
C ASN A 137 8.32 1.77 -9.66
N ARG A 138 8.94 0.58 -9.70
CA ARG A 138 10.22 0.39 -10.36
C ARG A 138 10.15 0.73 -11.86
N ARG A 139 9.11 0.26 -12.57
CA ARG A 139 8.90 0.58 -13.98
C ARG A 139 8.68 2.07 -14.23
N ILE A 140 7.90 2.73 -13.37
CA ILE A 140 7.70 4.18 -13.42
C ILE A 140 9.06 4.90 -13.29
N SER A 141 9.87 4.50 -12.32
CA SER A 141 11.20 5.10 -12.10
C SER A 141 12.15 4.86 -13.28
N GLU A 142 12.17 3.65 -13.85
CA GLU A 142 12.97 3.32 -15.04
C GLU A 142 12.54 4.18 -16.24
N ASN A 143 11.22 4.32 -16.49
CA ASN A 143 10.70 5.12 -17.58
C ASN A 143 11.00 6.61 -17.40
N LEU A 144 10.85 7.13 -16.18
CA LEU A 144 11.14 8.52 -15.86
C LEU A 144 12.64 8.81 -16.04
N PHE A 145 13.52 7.92 -15.60
CA PHE A 145 14.95 8.03 -15.77
C PHE A 145 15.34 8.06 -17.26
N LEU A 146 14.78 7.16 -18.08
CA LEU A 146 15.00 7.16 -19.52
C LEU A 146 14.55 8.47 -20.19
N ALA A 147 13.38 8.99 -19.79
CA ALA A 147 12.87 10.26 -20.28
C ALA A 147 13.80 11.44 -19.93
N PHE A 148 14.33 11.47 -18.71
CA PHE A 148 15.29 12.51 -18.30
C PHE A 148 16.62 12.41 -19.06
N ILE A 149 17.21 11.21 -19.17
CA ILE A 149 18.46 11.00 -19.93
C ILE A 149 18.29 11.43 -21.38
N TYR A 150 17.17 11.04 -21.98
CA TYR A 150 16.86 11.44 -23.36
C TYR A 150 16.89 12.97 -23.51
N ASN A 151 16.23 13.70 -22.63
CA ASN A 151 16.20 15.16 -22.67
C ASN A 151 17.56 15.78 -22.40
N ILE A 152 18.34 15.25 -21.47
CA ILE A 152 19.72 15.72 -21.16
C ILE A 152 20.64 15.58 -22.38
N ILE A 153 20.47 14.55 -23.19
CA ILE A 153 21.29 14.33 -24.40
C ILE A 153 20.78 15.16 -25.57
N MET A 154 19.45 15.15 -25.80
CA MET A 154 18.89 15.75 -27.01
C MET A 154 18.84 17.26 -27.00
N ILE A 155 18.65 17.90 -25.83
CA ILE A 155 18.58 19.38 -25.74
C ILE A 155 19.91 20.01 -26.13
N PRO A 156 21.09 19.62 -25.61
CA PRO A 156 22.39 20.17 -26.07
C PRO A 156 22.62 19.97 -27.56
N ILE A 157 22.29 18.78 -28.09
CA ILE A 157 22.47 18.50 -29.52
C ILE A 157 21.56 19.42 -30.36
N ALA A 158 20.32 19.67 -29.91
CA ALA A 158 19.41 20.59 -30.57
C ALA A 158 19.94 22.04 -30.59
N VAL A 159 20.52 22.49 -29.48
CA VAL A 159 21.08 23.85 -29.34
C VAL A 159 22.27 24.08 -30.29
N THR A 160 23.07 23.04 -30.59
CA THR A 160 24.18 23.11 -31.55
C THR A 160 23.75 23.25 -33.01
N GLY A 161 22.44 23.17 -33.30
CA GLY A 161 21.90 23.26 -34.66
C GLY A 161 22.17 22.03 -35.55
N ASN A 162 22.71 20.96 -35.00
CA ASN A 162 23.07 19.76 -35.74
C ASN A 162 21.97 18.71 -35.89
N ILE A 163 20.74 19.04 -35.45
CA ILE A 163 19.59 18.16 -35.57
C ILE A 163 18.87 18.44 -36.88
N VAL A 164 18.82 17.45 -37.76
CA VAL A 164 17.89 17.46 -38.91
C VAL A 164 16.53 16.94 -38.50
N PRO A 165 15.43 17.42 -39.09
CA PRO A 165 14.06 17.05 -38.71
C PRO A 165 13.78 15.55 -38.63
N SER A 166 14.39 14.78 -39.53
CA SER A 166 14.31 13.31 -39.55
C SER A 166 14.92 12.63 -38.30
N MET A 167 16.02 13.17 -37.80
CA MET A 167 16.66 12.66 -36.56
C MET A 167 15.81 12.98 -35.35
N ALA A 168 15.18 14.17 -35.30
CA ALA A 168 14.26 14.52 -34.22
C ALA A 168 13.02 13.59 -34.21
N ALA A 169 12.45 13.32 -35.38
CA ALA A 169 11.32 12.41 -35.51
C ALA A 169 11.66 10.95 -35.11
N LEU A 170 12.85 10.45 -35.50
CA LEU A 170 13.32 9.12 -35.12
C LEU A 170 13.55 9.02 -33.60
N ALA A 171 14.18 10.03 -33.04
CA ALA A 171 14.46 10.10 -31.62
C ALA A 171 13.15 10.13 -30.78
N MET A 172 12.16 10.88 -31.24
CA MET A 172 10.82 10.93 -30.63
C MET A 172 10.10 9.57 -30.71
N ALA A 173 10.19 8.88 -31.86
CA ALA A 173 9.63 7.55 -32.01
C ALA A 173 10.31 6.51 -31.09
N LEU A 174 11.63 6.55 -30.96
CA LEU A 174 12.38 5.66 -30.07
C LEU A 174 12.05 5.92 -28.59
N SER A 175 11.90 7.17 -28.19
CA SER A 175 11.47 7.53 -26.85
C SER A 175 10.07 6.96 -26.53
N SER A 176 9.14 7.05 -27.47
CA SER A 176 7.77 6.50 -27.29
C SER A 176 7.73 4.98 -27.26
N LEU A 177 8.66 4.30 -27.92
CA LEU A 177 8.78 2.84 -27.91
C LEU A 177 9.46 2.29 -26.66
N SER A 178 10.27 3.11 -25.97
CA SER A 178 11.01 2.69 -24.76
C SER A 178 10.18 2.77 -23.47
N VAL A 179 9.06 3.46 -23.49
CA VAL A 179 8.10 3.64 -22.39
C VAL A 179 6.94 2.68 -22.51
#